data_9674062d09560e453ec7f0876d10b14b
#
_entry.id   9674062d09560e453ec7f0876d10b14b
#
_cell.length_a   1.000
_cell.length_b   1.000
_cell.length_c   1.000
_cell.angle_alpha   90.00
_cell.angle_beta   90.00
_cell.angle_gamma   90.00
#
_symmetry.space_group_name_H-M   'P 1'
#
loop_
_entity.id
_entity.type
_entity.pdbx_description
1 polymer ?
#
loop_
_entity_poly.entity_id
_entity_poly.type
_entity_poly.pdbx_seq_one_letter_code
_entity_poly.pdbx_strand_id
1 'polypeptide(L)'
;GSRIGEDDANAQTVSGYDHNYILPGNPGEICYAAAVRDPESRRIVEVFTDMPGVQLYTAKELVEQDGKGGITYGNFGGLCFETQQYPNGINEPKFPSPILKAGETFESTTVFRFGIY
;
A
#
# COMPACT_ATOMS: atom_id res chain seq x y z
N GLY A 1 6.91 10.99 -6.18
CA GLY A 1 7.15 11.86 -5.06
C GLY A 1 6.55 13.25 -5.17
N SER A 2 6.64 13.93 -6.34
CA SER A 2 6.23 15.34 -6.46
C SER A 2 4.74 15.61 -6.17
N ARG A 3 3.89 14.60 -6.28
CA ARG A 3 2.45 14.74 -6.03
C ARG A 3 2.03 14.40 -4.59
N ILE A 4 2.94 13.91 -3.77
CA ILE A 4 2.65 13.66 -2.34
C ILE A 4 2.54 15.02 -1.66
N GLY A 5 1.41 15.29 -1.01
CA GLY A 5 1.14 16.56 -0.36
C GLY A 5 0.42 17.60 -1.25
N GLU A 6 0.19 17.32 -2.54
CA GLU A 6 -0.67 18.13 -3.39
C GLU A 6 -2.15 17.72 -3.18
N ASP A 7 -3.03 18.71 -3.21
CA ASP A 7 -4.48 18.45 -3.22
C ASP A 7 -4.87 17.82 -4.55
N ASP A 8 -5.38 16.60 -4.53
CA ASP A 8 -5.98 16.00 -5.71
C ASP A 8 -7.41 16.53 -5.85
N ALA A 9 -7.64 17.35 -6.85
CA ALA A 9 -8.96 17.94 -7.13
C ALA A 9 -10.06 16.88 -7.42
N ASN A 10 -9.66 15.62 -7.70
CA ASN A 10 -10.56 14.50 -7.92
C ASN A 10 -10.71 13.58 -6.69
N ALA A 11 -9.78 13.62 -5.75
CA ALA A 11 -9.93 12.97 -4.47
C ALA A 11 -10.53 13.98 -3.49
N GLN A 12 -11.77 13.84 -3.12
CA GLN A 12 -12.48 14.73 -2.21
C GLN A 12 -11.86 14.83 -0.80
N THR A 13 -10.59 14.51 -0.63
CA THR A 13 -9.91 14.48 0.65
C THR A 13 -8.42 14.75 0.52
N VAL A 14 -7.99 15.76 1.24
CA VAL A 14 -6.68 15.95 1.90
C VAL A 14 -5.43 15.51 1.14
N SER A 15 -4.47 16.41 1.09
CA SER A 15 -3.08 16.20 0.65
C SER A 15 -2.52 14.81 1.04
N GLY A 16 -2.13 14.01 0.05
CA GLY A 16 -1.53 12.69 0.24
C GLY A 16 -2.37 11.51 -0.26
N TYR A 17 -1.77 10.33 -0.26
CA TYR A 17 -2.40 9.11 -0.74
C TYR A 17 -2.88 8.25 0.44
N ASP A 18 -4.06 7.69 0.24
CA ASP A 18 -4.65 6.63 1.04
C ASP A 18 -5.63 5.87 0.13
N HIS A 19 -5.08 5.21 -0.88
CA HIS A 19 -5.84 4.69 -2.01
C HIS A 19 -5.47 3.24 -2.30
N ASN A 20 -6.50 2.42 -2.53
CA ASN A 20 -6.31 1.08 -3.04
C ASN A 20 -6.16 1.09 -4.56
N TYR A 21 -5.07 0.52 -5.05
CA TYR A 21 -4.81 0.30 -6.47
C TYR A 21 -5.14 -1.14 -6.85
N ILE A 22 -5.84 -1.29 -7.98
CA ILE A 22 -6.16 -2.60 -8.56
C ILE A 22 -4.91 -3.14 -9.24
N LEU A 23 -4.52 -4.36 -8.91
CA LEU A 23 -3.38 -5.03 -9.51
C LEU A 23 -3.79 -5.85 -10.74
N PRO A 24 -2.93 -5.92 -11.79
CA PRO A 24 -3.27 -6.58 -13.05
C PRO A 24 -3.11 -8.11 -13.05
N GLY A 25 -2.85 -8.72 -11.89
CA GLY A 25 -2.65 -10.18 -11.78
C GLY A 25 -3.94 -10.98 -11.84
N ASN A 26 -3.82 -12.27 -12.13
CA ASN A 26 -4.91 -13.23 -11.92
C ASN A 26 -4.96 -13.63 -10.44
N PRO A 27 -6.14 -14.00 -9.91
CA PRO A 27 -6.24 -14.48 -8.53
C PRO A 27 -5.28 -15.65 -8.25
N GLY A 28 -4.48 -15.52 -7.17
CA GLY A 28 -3.51 -16.53 -6.75
C GLY A 28 -2.17 -16.52 -7.50
N GLU A 29 -1.98 -15.65 -8.49
CA GLU A 29 -0.70 -15.48 -9.17
C GLU A 29 0.05 -14.27 -8.60
N ILE A 30 1.30 -14.48 -8.18
CA ILE A 30 2.14 -13.38 -7.68
C ILE A 30 2.49 -12.45 -8.83
N CYS A 31 2.07 -11.20 -8.71
CA CYS A 31 2.39 -10.13 -9.65
C CYS A 31 3.18 -8.98 -8.98
N TYR A 32 3.82 -8.17 -9.78
CA TYR A 32 4.44 -6.92 -9.33
C TYR A 32 3.35 -5.93 -8.91
N ALA A 33 3.44 -5.44 -7.67
CA ALA A 33 2.46 -4.53 -7.10
C ALA A 33 2.95 -3.08 -7.06
N ALA A 34 4.14 -2.85 -6.52
CA ALA A 34 4.64 -1.50 -6.29
C ALA A 34 6.15 -1.47 -6.09
N ALA A 35 6.75 -0.28 -6.19
CA ALA A 35 8.08 -0.02 -5.66
C ALA A 35 8.20 1.39 -5.07
N VAL A 36 9.09 1.53 -4.12
CA VAL A 36 9.59 2.83 -3.65
C VAL A 36 11.10 2.87 -3.80
N ARG A 37 11.60 4.03 -4.23
CA ARG A 37 13.03 4.31 -4.39
C ARG A 37 13.38 5.58 -3.64
N ASP A 38 14.49 5.54 -2.95
CA ASP A 38 15.11 6.73 -2.38
C ASP A 38 16.32 7.11 -3.25
N PRO A 39 16.27 8.27 -3.93
CA PRO A 39 17.36 8.67 -4.83
C PRO A 39 18.65 9.04 -4.10
N GLU A 40 18.57 9.45 -2.84
CA GLU A 40 19.74 9.84 -2.05
C GLU A 40 20.54 8.61 -1.61
N SER A 41 19.89 7.66 -0.95
CA SER A 41 20.54 6.42 -0.51
C SER A 41 20.62 5.34 -1.58
N ARG A 42 19.93 5.52 -2.72
CA ARG A 42 19.77 4.57 -3.81
C ARG A 42 19.09 3.25 -3.40
N ARG A 43 18.43 3.24 -2.25
CA ARG A 43 17.66 2.07 -1.80
C ARG A 43 16.38 1.91 -2.59
N ILE A 44 16.01 0.66 -2.81
CA ILE A 44 14.73 0.28 -3.42
C ILE A 44 14.06 -0.80 -2.60
N VAL A 45 12.75 -0.70 -2.48
CA VAL A 45 11.88 -1.79 -2.05
C VAL A 45 10.88 -2.04 -3.16
N GLU A 46 10.79 -3.30 -3.60
CA GLU A 46 9.79 -3.75 -4.56
C GLU A 46 8.85 -4.74 -3.88
N VAL A 47 7.57 -4.64 -4.20
CA VAL A 47 6.50 -5.45 -3.60
C VAL A 47 5.83 -6.28 -4.68
N PHE A 48 5.69 -7.58 -4.40
CA PHE A 48 4.98 -8.55 -5.23
C PHE A 48 3.95 -9.26 -4.38
N THR A 49 2.79 -9.58 -4.94
CA THR A 49 1.72 -10.24 -4.19
C THR A 49 0.76 -10.99 -5.10
N ASP A 50 0.06 -11.97 -4.54
CA ASP A 50 -1.10 -12.65 -5.14
C ASP A 50 -2.44 -12.00 -4.73
N MET A 51 -2.39 -10.92 -3.94
CA MET A 51 -3.57 -10.15 -3.55
C MET A 51 -4.06 -9.28 -4.72
N PRO A 52 -5.38 -9.02 -4.83
CA PRO A 52 -5.94 -8.26 -5.94
C PRO A 52 -5.67 -6.76 -5.88
N GLY A 53 -5.26 -6.24 -4.73
CA GLY A 53 -5.03 -4.81 -4.55
C GLY A 53 -3.85 -4.49 -3.65
N VAL A 54 -3.38 -3.26 -3.76
CA VAL A 54 -2.39 -2.66 -2.86
C VAL A 54 -2.81 -1.26 -2.46
N GLN A 55 -2.92 -1.02 -1.15
CA GLN A 55 -3.13 0.33 -0.62
C GLN A 55 -1.79 1.05 -0.56
N LEU A 56 -1.77 2.27 -1.10
CA LEU A 56 -0.69 3.23 -0.86
C LEU A 56 -1.19 4.23 0.18
N TYR A 57 -0.55 4.24 1.34
CA TYR A 57 -0.76 5.24 2.37
C TYR A 57 0.52 6.03 2.59
N THR A 58 0.44 7.35 2.59
CA THR A 58 1.61 8.25 2.66
C THR A 58 1.72 9.00 3.98
N ALA A 59 1.21 8.43 5.06
CA ALA A 59 1.31 8.96 6.43
C ALA A 59 0.82 10.42 6.56
N LYS A 60 -0.25 10.78 5.84
CA LYS A 60 -0.80 12.14 5.78
C LYS A 60 -1.38 12.65 7.11
N GLU A 61 -1.67 11.75 8.04
CA GLU A 61 -2.27 12.06 9.34
C GLU A 61 -1.40 11.61 10.52
N LEU A 62 -0.12 11.36 10.24
CA LEU A 62 0.80 10.94 11.29
C LEU A 62 1.09 12.13 12.21
N VAL A 63 0.56 12.06 13.44
CA VAL A 63 0.88 13.03 14.49
C VAL A 63 2.34 12.89 14.87
N GLU A 64 3.02 14.01 15.12
CA GLU A 64 4.41 14.01 15.57
C GLU A 64 4.62 13.10 16.77
N GLN A 65 5.58 12.19 16.66
CA GLN A 65 5.93 11.21 17.68
C GLN A 65 7.44 11.07 17.78
N ASP A 66 7.93 10.90 18.98
CA ASP A 66 9.34 10.61 19.22
C ASP A 66 9.69 9.22 18.69
N GLY A 67 10.60 9.18 17.75
CA GLY A 67 11.07 7.98 17.11
C GLY A 67 12.45 7.52 17.58
N LYS A 68 12.98 6.52 16.91
CA LYS A 68 14.31 5.98 17.19
C LYS A 68 15.40 7.02 16.98
N GLY A 69 16.39 7.08 17.87
CA GLY A 69 17.55 7.96 17.75
C GLY A 69 17.23 9.45 17.90
N GLY A 70 16.12 9.81 18.54
CA GLY A 70 15.72 11.20 18.75
C GLY A 70 15.15 11.87 17.49
N ILE A 71 14.72 11.09 16.51
CA ILE A 71 14.06 11.60 15.30
C ILE A 71 12.56 11.72 15.59
N THR A 72 11.95 12.85 15.27
CA THR A 72 10.50 13.01 15.32
C THR A 72 9.89 12.57 14.00
N TYR A 73 8.91 11.65 14.06
CA TYR A 73 8.11 11.24 12.92
C TYR A 73 6.87 12.12 12.84
N GLY A 74 6.54 12.58 11.63
CA GLY A 74 5.37 13.44 11.38
C GLY A 74 4.78 13.17 9.99
N ASN A 75 3.89 14.04 9.57
CA ASN A 75 3.22 13.96 8.26
C ASN A 75 4.21 13.68 7.13
N PHE A 76 3.86 12.72 6.28
CA PHE A 76 4.69 12.27 5.16
C PHE A 76 6.07 11.71 5.54
N GLY A 77 6.28 11.40 6.82
CA GLY A 77 7.53 10.81 7.31
C GLY A 77 7.77 9.36 6.89
N GLY A 78 6.81 8.75 6.21
CA GLY A 78 6.89 7.38 5.69
C GLY A 78 5.76 7.06 4.73
N LEU A 79 5.75 5.82 4.25
CA LEU A 79 4.65 5.28 3.47
C LEU A 79 4.43 3.79 3.76
N CYS A 80 3.24 3.30 3.46
CA CYS A 80 2.89 1.89 3.52
C CYS A 80 2.48 1.38 2.13
N PHE A 81 2.85 0.14 1.83
CA PHE A 81 2.23 -0.68 0.79
C PHE A 81 1.51 -1.84 1.47
N GLU A 82 0.19 -1.84 1.40
CA GLU A 82 -0.66 -2.79 2.11
C GLU A 82 -1.35 -3.69 1.08
N THR A 83 -0.86 -4.90 0.91
CA THR A 83 -1.44 -5.88 -0.01
C THR A 83 -2.71 -6.46 0.60
N GLN A 84 -3.83 -6.38 -0.13
CA GLN A 84 -5.14 -6.62 0.47
C GLN A 84 -6.21 -7.00 -0.54
N GLN A 85 -7.36 -7.48 -0.03
CA GLN A 85 -8.62 -7.49 -0.74
C GLN A 85 -9.13 -6.05 -0.89
N TYR A 86 -10.05 -5.83 -1.85
CA TYR A 86 -10.59 -4.48 -2.05
C TYR A 86 -11.38 -4.01 -0.84
N PRO A 87 -11.22 -2.73 -0.40
CA PRO A 87 -12.04 -2.14 0.63
C PRO A 87 -13.52 -2.28 0.31
N ASN A 88 -14.33 -2.57 1.34
CA ASN A 88 -15.78 -2.77 1.22
C ASN A 88 -16.21 -3.93 0.30
N GLY A 89 -15.31 -4.84 -0.02
CA GLY A 89 -15.57 -5.93 -0.98
C GLY A 89 -16.76 -6.81 -0.62
N ILE A 90 -17.11 -6.92 0.65
CA ILE A 90 -18.27 -7.68 1.10
C ILE A 90 -19.62 -7.11 0.59
N ASN A 91 -19.69 -5.81 0.32
CA ASN A 91 -20.90 -5.12 -0.14
C ASN A 91 -20.88 -4.86 -1.65
N GLU A 92 -19.79 -5.24 -2.36
CA GLU A 92 -19.61 -5.01 -3.78
C GLU A 92 -19.55 -6.34 -4.55
N PRO A 93 -20.68 -6.83 -5.09
CA PRO A 93 -20.72 -8.15 -5.76
C PRO A 93 -19.81 -8.30 -6.98
N LYS A 94 -19.31 -7.19 -7.53
CA LYS A 94 -18.39 -7.18 -8.68
C LYS A 94 -16.92 -7.37 -8.25
N PHE A 95 -16.63 -7.21 -6.97
CA PHE A 95 -15.28 -7.40 -6.43
C PHE A 95 -15.02 -8.86 -6.08
N PRO A 96 -13.76 -9.29 -6.04
CA PRO A 96 -13.40 -10.57 -5.46
C PRO A 96 -13.98 -10.68 -4.04
N SER A 97 -14.59 -11.80 -3.73
CA SER A 97 -15.23 -12.00 -2.42
C SER A 97 -14.16 -12.08 -1.32
N PRO A 98 -14.23 -11.26 -0.26
CA PRO A 98 -13.34 -11.36 0.88
C PRO A 98 -13.82 -12.39 1.92
N ILE A 99 -14.91 -13.11 1.64
CA ILE A 99 -15.54 -14.00 2.61
C ILE A 99 -14.77 -15.32 2.68
N LEU A 100 -14.32 -15.67 3.87
CA LEU A 100 -13.80 -16.98 4.22
C LEU A 100 -14.90 -17.76 4.99
N LYS A 101 -15.29 -18.90 4.47
CA LYS A 101 -16.31 -19.75 5.13
C LYS A 101 -15.68 -20.61 6.21
N ALA A 102 -16.51 -21.06 7.15
CA ALA A 102 -16.05 -22.00 8.18
C ALA A 102 -15.48 -23.28 7.55
N GLY A 103 -14.26 -23.64 7.96
CA GLY A 103 -13.53 -24.79 7.43
C GLY A 103 -12.66 -24.51 6.21
N GLU A 104 -12.73 -23.32 5.62
CA GLU A 104 -11.80 -22.88 4.56
C GLU A 104 -10.52 -22.30 5.17
N THR A 105 -9.42 -22.38 4.42
CA THR A 105 -8.14 -21.74 4.77
C THR A 105 -7.89 -20.57 3.83
N PHE A 106 -7.52 -19.42 4.39
CA PHE A 106 -7.00 -18.28 3.63
C PHE A 106 -5.47 -18.37 3.57
N GLU A 107 -4.94 -18.30 2.36
CA GLU A 107 -3.50 -18.22 2.12
C GLU A 107 -3.22 -17.04 1.19
N SER A 108 -2.18 -16.30 1.50
CA SER A 108 -1.68 -15.24 0.61
C SER A 108 -0.18 -15.11 0.73
N THR A 109 0.44 -14.58 -0.32
CA THR A 109 1.89 -14.37 -0.36
C THR A 109 2.19 -12.93 -0.75
N THR A 110 3.00 -12.28 0.08
CA THR A 110 3.59 -10.98 -0.26
C THR A 110 5.10 -11.06 -0.11
N VAL A 111 5.80 -10.64 -1.15
CA VAL A 111 7.27 -10.63 -1.20
C VAL A 111 7.78 -9.19 -1.24
N PHE A 112 8.62 -8.83 -0.29
CA PHE A 112 9.37 -7.57 -0.29
C PHE A 112 10.80 -7.85 -0.73
N ARG A 113 11.21 -7.25 -1.87
CA ARG A 113 12.57 -7.35 -2.38
C ARG A 113 13.30 -6.04 -2.12
N PHE A 114 14.35 -6.12 -1.32
CA PHE A 114 15.19 -4.98 -0.97
C PHE A 114 16.45 -4.97 -1.84
N GLY A 115 16.86 -3.78 -2.28
CA GLY A 115 18.04 -3.64 -3.13
C GLY A 115 18.62 -2.22 -3.15
N ILE A 116 19.63 -2.06 -3.99
CA ILE A 116 20.24 -0.78 -4.37
C ILE A 116 20.17 -0.72 -5.90
N TYR A 117 19.81 0.44 -6.47
CA TYR A 117 19.71 0.66 -7.92
C TYR A 117 20.71 1.72 -8.41
#